data_54f088f1207257ac161d5ee4c65d818f
#
_entry.id   54f088f1207257ac161d5ee4c65d818f
#
_cell.length_a   1.000
_cell.length_b   1.000
_cell.length_c   1.000
_cell.angle_alpha   90.00
_cell.angle_beta   90.00
_cell.angle_gamma   90.00
#
_symmetry.space_group_name_H-M   'P 1'
#
loop_
_entity.id
_entity.type
_entity.pdbx_description
1 polymer ?
#
loop_
_entity_poly.entity_id
_entity_poly.type
_entity_poly.pdbx_seq_one_letter_code
_entity_poly.pdbx_strand_id
1 'polypeptide(L)'
;PKPFLGETAYGRFAWVKLAPNAQNVGFIVHRGDVKDGTDADRFFNPSQGAEIWLVGGDGATYMAQASAQGFVTIHYRRPDGDYGDYNSNDYADFWGLHLWGDAIDPSEGTGWTTPRKPDGQDDYGVYFNILVQDVNQPVNFIVHKGDVKDPPDSDDRSFIPAQAPTIWLLQDDGAVYRQRGAAEGFATLHYHRPAGDYGDFTSDDYNDFWGLHTWGGAEDPGWATPRKPANQDIFGLVFEVPLFANATQLNYILHR
;
A
#
# COMPACT_ATOMS: atom_id res chain seq x y z
N PRO A 1 23.57 -5.42 18.06
CA PRO A 1 22.43 -5.63 17.15
C PRO A 1 21.50 -4.41 17.17
N LYS A 2 20.86 -4.11 16.05
CA LYS A 2 19.78 -3.14 16.02
C LYS A 2 18.47 -3.84 16.37
N PRO A 3 17.68 -3.33 17.33
CA PRO A 3 16.36 -3.88 17.62
C PRO A 3 15.38 -3.54 16.48
N PHE A 4 14.29 -4.30 16.39
CA PHE A 4 13.13 -3.90 15.59
C PHE A 4 12.52 -2.63 16.16
N LEU A 5 12.08 -1.74 15.27
CA LEU A 5 11.55 -0.42 15.60
C LEU A 5 10.03 -0.41 15.72
N GLY A 6 9.35 -1.31 15.02
CA GLY A 6 7.90 -1.39 15.02
C GLY A 6 7.40 -2.63 14.33
N GLU A 7 6.08 -2.68 14.12
CA GLU A 7 5.36 -3.78 13.50
C GLU A 7 4.34 -3.23 12.50
N THR A 8 4.20 -3.89 11.36
CA THR A 8 3.20 -3.65 10.31
C THR A 8 2.35 -4.90 10.13
N ALA A 9 1.36 -4.86 9.24
CA ALA A 9 0.58 -6.05 8.88
C ALA A 9 1.45 -7.20 8.31
N TYR A 10 2.58 -6.87 7.67
CA TYR A 10 3.53 -7.88 7.18
C TYR A 10 4.34 -8.50 8.33
N GLY A 11 4.73 -7.72 9.34
CA GLY A 11 5.56 -8.15 10.45
C GLY A 11 6.43 -7.03 11.01
N ARG A 12 7.52 -7.39 11.69
CA ARG A 12 8.41 -6.44 12.34
C ARG A 12 9.42 -5.86 11.37
N PHE A 13 9.74 -4.58 11.55
CA PHE A 13 10.69 -3.89 10.71
C PHE A 13 11.78 -3.17 11.49
N ALA A 14 12.90 -2.89 10.83
CA ALA A 14 14.00 -2.08 11.33
C ALA A 14 14.51 -1.16 10.23
N TRP A 15 14.93 0.06 10.60
CA TRP A 15 15.62 0.97 9.70
C TRP A 15 17.13 0.94 9.96
N VAL A 16 17.86 0.86 8.87
CA VAL A 16 19.32 0.88 8.88
C VAL A 16 19.80 2.10 8.14
N LYS A 17 20.50 3.00 8.84
CA LYS A 17 21.16 4.13 8.18
C LYS A 17 22.33 3.61 7.35
N LEU A 18 22.28 3.86 6.06
CA LEU A 18 23.32 3.46 5.12
C LEU A 18 24.48 4.46 5.10
N ALA A 19 25.69 3.96 4.84
CA ALA A 19 26.81 4.81 4.45
C ALA A 19 26.54 5.45 3.08
N PRO A 20 27.03 6.66 2.80
CA PRO A 20 26.93 7.23 1.47
C PRO A 20 27.47 6.26 0.42
N ASN A 21 26.72 6.07 -0.67
CA ASN A 21 27.06 5.18 -1.78
C ASN A 21 27.26 3.69 -1.40
N ALA A 22 26.60 3.20 -0.34
CA ALA A 22 26.60 1.79 0.01
C ALA A 22 26.08 0.95 -1.18
N GLN A 23 26.88 -0.03 -1.62
CA GLN A 23 26.53 -0.89 -2.74
C GLN A 23 26.18 -2.33 -2.30
N ASN A 24 26.62 -2.69 -1.12
CA ASN A 24 26.38 -4.00 -0.55
C ASN A 24 26.19 -3.89 0.96
N VAL A 25 25.02 -4.31 1.44
CA VAL A 25 24.68 -4.32 2.88
C VAL A 25 24.55 -5.75 3.33
N GLY A 26 25.50 -6.20 4.16
CA GLY A 26 25.44 -7.51 4.82
C GLY A 26 24.65 -7.40 6.12
N PHE A 27 23.82 -8.40 6.40
CA PHE A 27 23.03 -8.45 7.64
C PHE A 27 22.69 -9.87 8.06
N ILE A 28 22.38 -10.02 9.34
CA ILE A 28 21.92 -11.26 9.96
C ILE A 28 20.71 -10.93 10.83
N VAL A 29 19.63 -11.68 10.67
CA VAL A 29 18.53 -11.69 11.63
C VAL A 29 18.85 -12.78 12.65
N HIS A 30 18.86 -12.44 13.93
CA HIS A 30 19.19 -13.41 14.97
C HIS A 30 18.49 -13.10 16.29
N ARG A 31 18.35 -14.13 17.11
CA ARG A 31 17.92 -14.05 18.52
C ARG A 31 18.94 -14.77 19.40
N GLY A 32 19.67 -14.02 20.22
CA GLY A 32 20.84 -14.56 20.90
C GLY A 32 21.85 -15.10 19.88
N ASP A 33 22.29 -16.33 20.04
CA ASP A 33 23.24 -16.99 19.14
C ASP A 33 22.57 -17.76 17.98
N VAL A 34 21.23 -17.73 17.89
CA VAL A 34 20.48 -18.42 16.85
C VAL A 34 20.22 -17.47 15.68
N LYS A 35 20.76 -17.80 14.49
CA LYS A 35 20.47 -17.14 13.21
C LYS A 35 19.10 -17.61 12.68
N ASP A 36 18.40 -16.72 12.00
CA ASP A 36 17.13 -17.01 11.33
C ASP A 36 17.34 -17.39 9.87
N GLY A 37 16.80 -18.53 9.46
CA GLY A 37 16.60 -18.99 8.09
C GLY A 37 17.83 -19.57 7.40
N THR A 38 19.07 -19.21 7.75
CA THR A 38 20.27 -19.70 7.07
C THR A 38 21.51 -19.50 7.90
N ASP A 39 22.49 -20.40 7.74
CA ASP A 39 23.83 -20.23 8.33
C ASP A 39 24.68 -19.20 7.56
N ALA A 40 24.34 -18.93 6.30
CA ALA A 40 25.00 -17.91 5.48
C ALA A 40 24.53 -16.49 5.84
N ASP A 41 25.42 -15.53 5.67
CA ASP A 41 25.05 -14.12 5.82
C ASP A 41 24.25 -13.67 4.59
N ARG A 42 23.26 -12.80 4.81
CA ARG A 42 22.43 -12.23 3.76
C ARG A 42 22.99 -10.88 3.31
N PHE A 43 22.82 -10.59 2.02
CA PHE A 43 23.27 -9.33 1.42
C PHE A 43 22.19 -8.76 0.49
N PHE A 44 22.16 -7.43 0.38
CA PHE A 44 21.39 -6.76 -0.66
C PHE A 44 22.11 -5.51 -1.15
N ASN A 45 21.77 -5.08 -2.38
CA ASN A 45 22.27 -3.86 -2.96
C ASN A 45 21.20 -2.75 -2.85
N PRO A 46 21.45 -1.67 -2.07
CA PRO A 46 20.48 -0.60 -1.89
C PRO A 46 20.12 0.17 -3.17
N SER A 47 20.93 0.08 -4.23
CA SER A 47 20.59 0.69 -5.51
C SER A 47 19.46 -0.03 -6.25
N GLN A 48 19.16 -1.28 -5.88
CA GLN A 48 18.05 -2.05 -6.43
C GLN A 48 16.73 -1.79 -5.71
N GLY A 49 16.79 -1.24 -4.50
CA GLY A 49 15.62 -0.88 -3.69
C GLY A 49 16.03 -0.52 -2.27
N ALA A 50 15.29 0.40 -1.66
CA ALA A 50 15.55 0.85 -0.29
C ALA A 50 14.89 -0.05 0.77
N GLU A 51 14.03 -0.96 0.37
CA GLU A 51 13.32 -1.89 1.23
C GLU A 51 13.56 -3.33 0.81
N ILE A 52 13.64 -4.22 1.79
CA ILE A 52 13.71 -5.66 1.60
C ILE A 52 12.73 -6.35 2.55
N TRP A 53 12.22 -7.48 2.13
CA TRP A 53 11.30 -8.32 2.88
C TRP A 53 11.94 -9.68 3.16
N LEU A 54 11.70 -10.20 4.37
CA LEU A 54 12.26 -11.46 4.85
C LEU A 54 11.15 -12.32 5.41
N VAL A 55 11.21 -13.61 5.16
CA VAL A 55 10.31 -14.61 5.75
C VAL A 55 11.07 -15.40 6.80
N GLY A 56 10.50 -15.56 7.99
CA GLY A 56 11.12 -16.32 9.08
C GLY A 56 11.36 -17.77 8.67
N GLY A 57 12.55 -18.26 8.91
CA GLY A 57 12.97 -19.61 8.51
C GLY A 57 13.42 -19.74 7.04
N ASP A 58 13.26 -18.70 6.21
CA ASP A 58 13.71 -18.67 4.82
C ASP A 58 15.03 -17.92 4.70
N GLY A 59 15.99 -18.47 3.94
CA GLY A 59 17.29 -17.85 3.65
C GLY A 59 17.23 -16.73 2.60
N ALA A 60 16.13 -16.57 1.88
CA ALA A 60 15.98 -15.60 0.80
C ALA A 60 15.87 -14.14 1.29
N THR A 61 16.23 -13.22 0.41
CA THR A 61 16.02 -11.78 0.56
C THR A 61 15.15 -11.31 -0.61
N TYR A 62 13.97 -10.80 -0.32
CA TYR A 62 13.01 -10.39 -1.33
C TYR A 62 13.03 -8.86 -1.48
N MET A 63 13.01 -8.39 -2.73
CA MET A 63 13.00 -6.96 -3.06
C MET A 63 11.57 -6.38 -3.20
N ALA A 64 10.55 -7.23 -3.13
CA ALA A 64 9.15 -6.83 -3.15
C ALA A 64 8.34 -7.63 -2.12
N GLN A 65 7.41 -6.97 -1.43
CA GLN A 65 6.55 -7.60 -0.44
C GLN A 65 5.73 -8.74 -1.05
N ALA A 66 5.17 -8.54 -2.25
CA ALA A 66 4.40 -9.56 -2.93
C ALA A 66 5.20 -10.84 -3.20
N SER A 67 6.52 -10.73 -3.51
CA SER A 67 7.41 -11.89 -3.65
C SER A 67 7.60 -12.65 -2.34
N ALA A 68 7.68 -11.93 -1.24
CA ALA A 68 7.89 -12.53 0.08
C ALA A 68 6.63 -13.24 0.62
N GLN A 69 5.46 -12.71 0.33
CA GLN A 69 4.18 -13.26 0.81
C GLN A 69 3.50 -14.21 -0.17
N GLY A 70 3.84 -14.15 -1.47
CA GLY A 70 3.28 -15.03 -2.50
C GLY A 70 1.89 -14.64 -3.00
N PHE A 71 1.34 -13.51 -2.57
CA PHE A 71 0.05 -13.00 -3.01
C PHE A 71 0.00 -11.49 -3.07
N VAL A 72 -0.99 -10.96 -3.77
CA VAL A 72 -1.38 -9.54 -3.76
C VAL A 72 -2.80 -9.40 -3.22
N THR A 73 -3.11 -8.22 -2.67
CA THR A 73 -4.45 -7.93 -2.17
C THR A 73 -5.11 -6.85 -3.03
N ILE A 74 -6.32 -7.13 -3.51
CA ILE A 74 -7.17 -6.17 -4.21
C ILE A 74 -8.33 -5.83 -3.28
N HIS A 75 -8.42 -4.56 -2.85
CA HIS A 75 -9.58 -4.04 -2.12
C HIS A 75 -10.54 -3.38 -3.09
N TYR A 76 -11.85 -3.60 -2.89
CA TYR A 76 -12.88 -2.99 -3.69
C TYR A 76 -13.97 -2.41 -2.82
N ARG A 77 -14.25 -1.10 -2.98
CA ARG A 77 -15.25 -0.37 -2.22
C ARG A 77 -16.45 0.00 -3.06
N ARG A 78 -17.61 -0.31 -2.53
CA ARG A 78 -18.92 0.19 -2.96
C ARG A 78 -19.51 1.00 -1.81
N PRO A 79 -19.76 2.32 -1.97
CA PRO A 79 -20.22 3.18 -0.87
C PRO A 79 -21.50 2.71 -0.19
N ASP A 80 -22.42 2.10 -0.94
CA ASP A 80 -23.70 1.60 -0.44
C ASP A 80 -23.57 0.18 0.18
N GLY A 81 -22.40 -0.44 0.14
CA GLY A 81 -22.16 -1.78 0.69
C GLY A 81 -22.87 -2.92 -0.06
N ASP A 82 -23.32 -2.69 -1.30
CA ASP A 82 -24.10 -3.61 -2.13
C ASP A 82 -23.23 -4.65 -2.87
N TYR A 83 -22.39 -5.38 -2.16
CA TYR A 83 -21.47 -6.38 -2.72
C TYR A 83 -22.18 -7.64 -3.23
N GLY A 84 -23.42 -7.87 -2.82
CA GLY A 84 -24.19 -9.08 -3.13
C GLY A 84 -23.84 -10.26 -2.24
N ASP A 85 -24.34 -11.46 -2.62
CA ASP A 85 -24.08 -12.69 -1.85
C ASP A 85 -22.93 -13.50 -2.49
N TYR A 86 -21.69 -13.26 -2.04
CA TYR A 86 -20.54 -14.02 -2.54
C TYR A 86 -20.39 -15.43 -1.97
N ASN A 87 -21.34 -15.90 -1.12
CA ASN A 87 -21.50 -17.33 -0.81
C ASN A 87 -22.28 -18.07 -1.89
N SER A 88 -23.07 -17.35 -2.72
CA SER A 88 -23.78 -17.92 -3.86
C SER A 88 -22.81 -18.53 -4.89
N ASN A 89 -23.30 -19.54 -5.63
CA ASN A 89 -22.57 -20.09 -6.79
C ASN A 89 -22.99 -19.43 -8.11
N ASP A 90 -23.96 -18.53 -8.08
CA ASP A 90 -24.35 -17.76 -9.26
C ASP A 90 -23.52 -16.49 -9.32
N TYR A 91 -22.74 -16.32 -10.40
CA TYR A 91 -21.90 -15.13 -10.62
C TYR A 91 -22.70 -13.83 -10.79
N ALA A 92 -24.01 -13.93 -11.00
CA ALA A 92 -24.90 -12.79 -11.04
C ALA A 92 -25.30 -12.25 -9.66
N ASP A 93 -24.97 -12.97 -8.57
CA ASP A 93 -25.39 -12.60 -7.22
C ASP A 93 -24.38 -11.72 -6.47
N PHE A 94 -23.12 -11.63 -6.93
CA PHE A 94 -22.04 -10.91 -6.22
C PHE A 94 -21.08 -10.21 -7.17
N TRP A 95 -20.39 -9.20 -6.66
CA TRP A 95 -19.27 -8.56 -7.32
C TRP A 95 -18.00 -9.39 -7.13
N GLY A 96 -17.45 -9.90 -8.23
CA GLY A 96 -16.25 -10.73 -8.25
C GLY A 96 -15.19 -10.23 -9.22
N LEU A 97 -14.07 -10.93 -9.30
CA LEU A 97 -12.96 -10.61 -10.20
C LEU A 97 -12.85 -11.65 -11.32
N HIS A 98 -12.87 -11.23 -12.56
CA HIS A 98 -12.30 -11.99 -13.67
C HIS A 98 -10.82 -11.61 -13.77
N LEU A 99 -9.94 -12.62 -13.71
CA LEU A 99 -8.48 -12.45 -13.58
C LEU A 99 -7.76 -13.16 -14.71
N TRP A 100 -6.69 -12.55 -15.24
CA TRP A 100 -5.80 -13.19 -16.22
C TRP A 100 -4.42 -12.52 -16.22
N GLY A 101 -3.44 -13.18 -16.83
CA GLY A 101 -2.07 -12.71 -16.99
C GLY A 101 -1.05 -13.65 -16.38
N ASP A 102 0.21 -13.49 -16.79
CA ASP A 102 1.31 -14.39 -16.42
C ASP A 102 1.78 -14.21 -14.96
N ALA A 103 1.35 -13.12 -14.31
CA ALA A 103 1.60 -12.90 -12.89
C ALA A 103 0.87 -13.89 -11.99
N ILE A 104 -0.30 -14.37 -12.41
CA ILE A 104 -1.24 -15.12 -11.57
C ILE A 104 -0.81 -16.58 -11.47
N ASP A 105 -0.86 -17.13 -10.25
CA ASP A 105 -0.67 -18.57 -10.04
C ASP A 105 -1.77 -19.35 -10.79
N PRO A 106 -1.44 -20.42 -11.52
CA PRO A 106 -2.45 -21.21 -12.26
C PRO A 106 -3.61 -21.74 -11.42
N SER A 107 -3.45 -21.88 -10.11
CA SER A 107 -4.52 -22.30 -9.21
C SER A 107 -5.63 -21.26 -9.01
N GLU A 108 -5.35 -19.99 -9.33
CA GLU A 108 -6.31 -18.87 -9.30
C GLU A 108 -7.17 -18.78 -10.57
N GLY A 109 -7.13 -19.77 -11.44
CA GLY A 109 -7.84 -19.77 -12.72
C GLY A 109 -9.30 -19.33 -12.60
N THR A 110 -9.64 -18.21 -13.26
CA THR A 110 -11.01 -17.70 -13.30
C THR A 110 -11.57 -17.76 -14.71
N GLY A 111 -12.89 -17.81 -14.81
CA GLY A 111 -13.63 -17.62 -16.06
C GLY A 111 -14.70 -16.56 -15.86
N TRP A 112 -15.27 -16.04 -16.95
CA TRP A 112 -16.31 -15.02 -16.84
C TRP A 112 -17.49 -15.45 -15.95
N THR A 113 -17.95 -16.69 -16.11
CA THR A 113 -19.04 -17.26 -15.29
C THR A 113 -18.59 -17.87 -13.96
N THR A 114 -17.30 -17.83 -13.68
CA THR A 114 -16.67 -18.34 -12.45
C THR A 114 -15.62 -17.33 -11.94
N PRO A 115 -16.05 -16.10 -11.60
CA PRO A 115 -15.13 -15.09 -11.10
C PRO A 115 -14.57 -15.45 -9.72
N ARG A 116 -13.41 -14.88 -9.37
CA ARG A 116 -12.87 -14.96 -8.03
C ARG A 116 -13.82 -14.27 -7.05
N LYS A 117 -14.23 -14.99 -6.02
CA LYS A 117 -15.06 -14.47 -4.93
C LYS A 117 -14.20 -13.67 -3.95
N PRO A 118 -14.78 -12.67 -3.26
CA PRO A 118 -14.11 -12.04 -2.13
C PRO A 118 -13.67 -13.07 -1.08
N ASP A 119 -12.50 -12.86 -0.48
CA ASP A 119 -12.03 -13.64 0.67
C ASP A 119 -12.62 -13.12 1.98
N GLY A 120 -13.08 -11.87 2.00
CA GLY A 120 -13.70 -11.26 3.16
C GLY A 120 -14.05 -9.81 2.92
N GLN A 121 -14.41 -9.12 4.01
CA GLN A 121 -14.72 -7.71 4.05
C GLN A 121 -14.02 -7.07 5.24
N ASP A 122 -13.47 -5.87 5.05
CA ASP A 122 -12.86 -5.02 6.07
C ASP A 122 -13.56 -3.65 6.15
N ASP A 123 -12.92 -2.66 6.80
CA ASP A 123 -13.44 -1.31 6.95
C ASP A 123 -13.39 -0.46 5.66
N TYR A 124 -12.62 -0.89 4.64
CA TYR A 124 -12.63 -0.26 3.33
C TYR A 124 -13.73 -0.85 2.43
N GLY A 125 -13.84 -2.17 2.38
CA GLY A 125 -14.79 -2.88 1.53
C GLY A 125 -14.50 -4.38 1.47
N VAL A 126 -14.84 -5.04 0.36
CA VAL A 126 -14.44 -6.44 0.16
C VAL A 126 -12.99 -6.51 -0.32
N TYR A 127 -12.30 -7.63 -0.02
CA TYR A 127 -10.94 -7.84 -0.46
C TYR A 127 -10.74 -9.24 -1.06
N PHE A 128 -9.71 -9.34 -1.91
CA PHE A 128 -9.31 -10.55 -2.62
C PHE A 128 -7.80 -10.72 -2.47
N ASN A 129 -7.36 -11.86 -1.95
CA ASN A 129 -5.95 -12.25 -1.91
C ASN A 129 -5.66 -13.17 -3.09
N ILE A 130 -4.92 -12.70 -4.06
CA ILE A 130 -4.65 -13.39 -5.31
C ILE A 130 -3.23 -13.94 -5.28
N LEU A 131 -3.10 -15.27 -5.39
CA LEU A 131 -1.79 -15.91 -5.46
C LEU A 131 -1.06 -15.50 -6.74
N VAL A 132 0.23 -15.21 -6.61
CA VAL A 132 1.07 -14.78 -7.73
C VAL A 132 2.31 -15.66 -7.86
N GLN A 133 2.65 -15.99 -9.12
CA GLN A 133 3.84 -16.76 -9.48
C GLN A 133 4.99 -15.88 -10.02
N ASP A 134 4.67 -14.76 -10.71
CA ASP A 134 5.67 -13.80 -11.20
C ASP A 134 5.22 -12.37 -10.87
N VAL A 135 5.85 -11.78 -9.87
CA VAL A 135 5.50 -10.44 -9.38
C VAL A 135 5.89 -9.31 -10.35
N ASN A 136 6.70 -9.59 -11.38
CA ASN A 136 7.15 -8.61 -12.36
C ASN A 136 6.23 -8.54 -13.60
N GLN A 137 5.30 -9.48 -13.73
CA GLN A 137 4.30 -9.48 -14.78
C GLN A 137 3.00 -8.79 -14.30
N PRO A 138 2.15 -8.31 -15.21
CA PRO A 138 0.90 -7.68 -14.83
C PRO A 138 -0.15 -8.71 -14.38
N VAL A 139 -0.87 -8.38 -13.32
CA VAL A 139 -2.19 -8.93 -13.02
C VAL A 139 -3.20 -8.08 -13.77
N ASN A 140 -3.95 -8.68 -14.68
CA ASN A 140 -5.07 -8.02 -15.37
C ASN A 140 -6.38 -8.47 -14.74
N PHE A 141 -7.34 -7.56 -14.67
CA PHE A 141 -8.62 -7.89 -14.03
C PHE A 141 -9.79 -7.02 -14.49
N ILE A 142 -10.99 -7.57 -14.33
CA ILE A 142 -12.27 -6.89 -14.43
C ILE A 142 -13.06 -7.18 -13.15
N VAL A 143 -13.62 -6.14 -12.52
CA VAL A 143 -14.66 -6.30 -11.50
C VAL A 143 -16.00 -6.41 -12.20
N HIS A 144 -16.80 -7.44 -11.90
CA HIS A 144 -18.11 -7.59 -12.50
C HIS A 144 -19.08 -8.36 -11.60
N LYS A 145 -20.38 -8.17 -11.86
CA LYS A 145 -21.48 -8.93 -11.27
C LYS A 145 -22.40 -9.39 -12.40
N GLY A 146 -22.51 -10.69 -12.63
CA GLY A 146 -23.09 -11.18 -13.86
C GLY A 146 -22.35 -10.62 -15.07
N ASP A 147 -23.08 -10.06 -16.03
CA ASP A 147 -22.52 -9.43 -17.24
C ASP A 147 -22.26 -7.91 -17.08
N VAL A 148 -22.50 -7.37 -15.89
CA VAL A 148 -22.29 -5.94 -15.61
C VAL A 148 -20.87 -5.71 -15.09
N LYS A 149 -20.06 -4.93 -15.84
CA LYS A 149 -18.71 -4.51 -15.41
C LYS A 149 -18.78 -3.29 -14.48
N ASP A 150 -17.75 -3.10 -13.68
CA ASP A 150 -17.51 -1.89 -12.88
C ASP A 150 -16.06 -1.41 -13.08
N PRO A 151 -15.84 -0.16 -13.60
CA PRO A 151 -16.90 0.71 -14.16
C PRO A 151 -17.50 0.16 -15.45
N PRO A 152 -18.73 0.54 -15.79
CA PRO A 152 -19.33 0.19 -17.08
C PRO A 152 -18.48 0.72 -18.25
N ASP A 153 -18.41 -0.06 -19.33
CA ASP A 153 -17.71 0.32 -20.58
C ASP A 153 -16.22 0.69 -20.41
N SER A 154 -15.59 0.27 -19.29
CA SER A 154 -14.17 0.53 -19.02
C SER A 154 -13.26 -0.42 -19.80
N ASP A 155 -12.04 0.08 -20.07
CA ASP A 155 -10.92 -0.77 -20.44
C ASP A 155 -10.53 -1.72 -19.31
N ASP A 156 -9.86 -2.80 -19.66
CA ASP A 156 -9.32 -3.75 -18.68
C ASP A 156 -8.27 -3.07 -17.79
N ARG A 157 -8.34 -3.32 -16.49
CA ARG A 157 -7.42 -2.77 -15.51
C ARG A 157 -6.26 -3.71 -15.25
N SER A 158 -5.10 -3.15 -14.89
CA SER A 158 -3.93 -3.95 -14.53
C SER A 158 -3.03 -3.26 -13.53
N PHE A 159 -2.20 -4.06 -12.85
CA PHE A 159 -1.10 -3.57 -12.01
C PHE A 159 0.04 -4.59 -11.96
N ILE A 160 1.24 -4.14 -11.56
CA ILE A 160 2.41 -5.01 -11.39
C ILE A 160 2.61 -5.26 -9.89
N PRO A 161 2.52 -6.51 -9.41
CA PRO A 161 2.67 -6.90 -8.01
C PRO A 161 3.92 -6.35 -7.30
N ALA A 162 5.06 -6.35 -7.97
CA ALA A 162 6.32 -5.83 -7.43
C ALA A 162 6.26 -4.33 -7.11
N GLN A 163 5.37 -3.57 -7.77
CA GLN A 163 5.19 -2.12 -7.56
C GLN A 163 4.09 -1.81 -6.56
N ALA A 164 3.11 -2.69 -6.43
CA ALA A 164 1.97 -2.52 -5.55
C ALA A 164 1.46 -3.89 -5.09
N PRO A 165 1.88 -4.37 -3.91
CA PRO A 165 1.40 -5.64 -3.35
C PRO A 165 -0.06 -5.56 -2.88
N THR A 166 -0.57 -4.35 -2.74
CA THR A 166 -1.96 -4.05 -2.41
C THR A 166 -2.45 -2.90 -3.28
N ILE A 167 -3.66 -3.02 -3.81
CA ILE A 167 -4.34 -1.97 -4.56
C ILE A 167 -5.75 -1.73 -4.02
N TRP A 168 -6.27 -0.54 -4.28
CA TRP A 168 -7.60 -0.12 -3.87
C TRP A 168 -8.41 0.33 -5.08
N LEU A 169 -9.66 -0.11 -5.14
CA LEU A 169 -10.61 0.18 -6.21
C LEU A 169 -11.86 0.81 -5.62
N LEU A 170 -12.48 1.71 -6.37
CA LEU A 170 -13.71 2.36 -5.99
C LEU A 170 -14.76 2.11 -7.10
N GLN A 171 -16.01 1.90 -6.69
CA GLN A 171 -17.14 1.77 -7.60
C GLN A 171 -17.20 2.91 -8.61
N ASP A 172 -17.52 2.59 -9.86
CA ASP A 172 -17.65 3.52 -10.98
C ASP A 172 -16.37 4.33 -11.31
N ASP A 173 -15.21 3.92 -10.74
CA ASP A 173 -13.91 4.55 -10.98
C ASP A 173 -12.96 3.58 -11.69
N GLY A 174 -12.42 3.98 -12.84
CA GLY A 174 -11.45 3.21 -13.62
C GLY A 174 -10.03 3.23 -13.06
N ALA A 175 -9.75 4.05 -12.05
CA ALA A 175 -8.41 4.15 -11.46
C ALA A 175 -8.02 2.92 -10.64
N VAL A 176 -6.71 2.63 -10.61
CA VAL A 176 -6.09 1.66 -9.72
C VAL A 176 -5.23 2.42 -8.73
N TYR A 177 -5.68 2.50 -7.50
CA TYR A 177 -4.98 3.23 -6.45
C TYR A 177 -3.99 2.33 -5.74
N ARG A 178 -2.77 2.83 -5.52
CA ARG A 178 -1.70 2.11 -4.79
C ARG A 178 -1.62 2.48 -3.32
N GLN A 179 -2.46 3.42 -2.90
CA GLN A 179 -2.56 3.88 -1.52
C GLN A 179 -4.03 4.04 -1.18
N ARG A 180 -4.45 3.53 -0.03
CA ARG A 180 -5.83 3.63 0.45
C ARG A 180 -6.31 5.08 0.51
N GLY A 181 -5.50 5.97 1.08
CA GLY A 181 -5.85 7.38 1.20
C GLY A 181 -6.16 8.03 -0.15
N ALA A 182 -5.44 7.67 -1.22
CA ALA A 182 -5.70 8.20 -2.56
C ALA A 182 -7.08 7.75 -3.08
N ALA A 183 -7.49 6.51 -2.83
CA ALA A 183 -8.82 6.01 -3.16
C ALA A 183 -9.92 6.69 -2.31
N GLU A 184 -9.61 7.12 -1.11
CA GLU A 184 -10.51 7.85 -0.20
C GLU A 184 -10.48 9.37 -0.41
N GLY A 185 -9.71 9.86 -1.39
CA GLY A 185 -9.61 11.29 -1.73
C GLY A 185 -8.63 12.08 -0.88
N PHE A 186 -7.61 11.43 -0.32
CA PHE A 186 -6.57 12.07 0.50
C PHE A 186 -5.19 11.86 -0.12
N ALA A 187 -4.32 12.87 0.05
CA ALA A 187 -2.87 12.69 -0.04
C ALA A 187 -2.29 12.55 1.37
N THR A 188 -1.46 11.53 1.58
CA THR A 188 -0.72 11.35 2.83
C THR A 188 0.71 11.84 2.64
N LEU A 189 1.17 12.76 3.50
CA LEU A 189 2.54 13.24 3.53
C LEU A 189 3.21 12.81 4.83
N HIS A 190 4.34 12.13 4.72
CA HIS A 190 5.19 11.77 5.85
C HIS A 190 6.36 12.74 5.93
N TYR A 191 6.57 13.35 7.10
CA TYR A 191 7.65 14.31 7.33
C TYR A 191 8.58 13.86 8.44
N HIS A 192 9.82 13.58 8.08
CA HIS A 192 10.85 13.14 9.01
C HIS A 192 11.84 14.26 9.34
N ARG A 193 12.03 14.54 10.63
CA ARG A 193 13.08 15.38 11.16
C ARG A 193 14.05 14.54 11.98
N PRO A 194 15.34 14.45 11.58
CA PRO A 194 16.31 13.60 12.27
C PRO A 194 16.50 13.91 13.77
N ALA A 195 16.28 15.18 14.16
CA ALA A 195 16.38 15.63 15.55
C ALA A 195 15.10 15.37 16.37
N GLY A 196 14.00 14.97 15.73
CA GLY A 196 12.71 14.77 16.40
C GLY A 196 12.04 16.07 16.89
N ASP A 197 12.53 17.23 16.45
CA ASP A 197 12.11 18.56 16.91
C ASP A 197 10.86 19.06 16.16
N TYR A 198 9.77 18.30 16.27
CA TYR A 198 8.51 18.61 15.56
C TYR A 198 7.71 19.75 16.16
N GLY A 199 7.98 20.10 17.42
CA GLY A 199 7.21 21.10 18.16
C GLY A 199 5.92 20.55 18.76
N ASP A 200 5.09 21.44 19.28
CA ASP A 200 3.80 21.11 19.88
C ASP A 200 2.64 21.39 18.93
N PHE A 201 2.23 20.41 18.14
CA PHE A 201 1.11 20.55 17.20
C PHE A 201 -0.29 20.49 17.87
N THR A 202 -0.35 20.38 19.20
CA THR A 202 -1.59 20.64 19.96
C THR A 202 -1.81 22.14 20.21
N SER A 203 -0.75 22.96 20.11
CA SER A 203 -0.80 24.42 20.23
C SER A 203 -1.62 25.04 19.08
N ASP A 204 -2.28 26.17 19.37
CA ASP A 204 -2.94 26.99 18.35
C ASP A 204 -2.02 28.05 17.72
N ASP A 205 -0.82 28.24 18.27
CA ASP A 205 0.21 29.10 17.68
C ASP A 205 1.02 28.30 16.63
N TYR A 206 0.93 28.73 15.37
CA TYR A 206 1.64 28.04 14.27
C TYR A 206 3.16 28.12 14.36
N ASN A 207 3.71 28.98 15.24
CA ASN A 207 5.16 29.05 15.51
C ASN A 207 5.62 27.91 16.44
N ASP A 208 4.71 27.17 17.07
CA ASP A 208 5.05 26.12 18.04
C ASP A 208 5.28 24.76 17.38
N PHE A 209 4.85 24.54 16.14
CA PHE A 209 4.94 23.25 15.46
C PHE A 209 5.26 23.39 13.98
N TRP A 210 5.76 22.30 13.39
CA TRP A 210 5.89 22.19 11.93
C TRP A 210 4.54 21.83 11.32
N GLY A 211 3.98 22.77 10.57
CA GLY A 211 2.70 22.65 9.89
C GLY A 211 2.85 22.56 8.39
N LEU A 212 1.78 22.18 7.71
CA LEU A 212 1.73 22.00 6.27
C LEU A 212 0.80 23.07 5.64
N HIS A 213 1.35 23.91 4.81
CA HIS A 213 0.62 24.81 3.93
C HIS A 213 0.42 24.12 2.57
N THR A 214 -0.80 24.09 2.05
CA THR A 214 -1.16 23.40 0.81
C THR A 214 -1.92 24.31 -0.14
N TRP A 215 -1.80 24.06 -1.46
CA TRP A 215 -2.58 24.76 -2.49
C TRP A 215 -2.62 23.97 -3.81
N GLY A 216 -3.47 24.40 -4.75
CA GLY A 216 -3.65 23.77 -6.05
C GLY A 216 -4.66 22.63 -6.00
N GLY A 217 -4.25 21.43 -5.64
CA GLY A 217 -5.13 20.24 -5.57
C GLY A 217 -5.90 20.07 -4.26
N ALA A 218 -5.71 20.97 -3.29
CA ALA A 218 -6.37 20.96 -1.99
C ALA A 218 -6.68 22.39 -1.54
N GLU A 219 -7.47 22.51 -0.48
CA GLU A 219 -7.76 23.79 0.17
C GLU A 219 -6.46 24.44 0.68
N ASP A 220 -6.36 25.76 0.49
CA ASP A 220 -5.32 26.60 1.08
C ASP A 220 -5.73 26.99 2.51
N PRO A 221 -5.04 26.48 3.53
CA PRO A 221 -5.40 26.78 4.93
C PRO A 221 -4.99 28.18 5.36
N GLY A 222 -4.21 28.91 4.54
CA GLY A 222 -3.58 30.17 4.88
C GLY A 222 -2.26 29.98 5.63
N TRP A 223 -1.35 30.96 5.50
CA TRP A 223 0.00 30.87 6.06
C TRP A 223 0.02 30.76 7.58
N ALA A 224 -0.82 31.56 8.27
CA ALA A 224 -0.88 31.60 9.73
C ALA A 224 -1.72 30.47 10.35
N THR A 225 -2.34 29.63 9.52
CA THR A 225 -3.21 28.53 9.94
C THR A 225 -2.84 27.23 9.20
N PRO A 226 -1.57 26.81 9.19
CA PRO A 226 -1.16 25.61 8.47
C PRO A 226 -1.89 24.38 9.00
N ARG A 227 -2.02 23.36 8.15
CA ARG A 227 -2.59 22.08 8.57
C ARG A 227 -1.72 21.46 9.65
N LYS A 228 -2.36 21.05 10.73
CA LYS A 228 -1.72 20.25 11.79
C LYS A 228 -1.51 18.82 11.30
N PRO A 229 -0.48 18.09 11.79
CA PRO A 229 -0.37 16.66 11.57
C PRO A 229 -1.61 15.93 12.08
N ALA A 230 -2.06 14.92 11.35
CA ALA A 230 -3.12 14.01 11.79
C ALA A 230 -2.63 13.10 12.92
N ASN A 231 -1.37 12.67 12.81
CA ASN A 231 -0.70 11.88 13.86
C ASN A 231 0.83 11.96 13.72
N GLN A 232 1.53 11.26 14.63
CA GLN A 232 2.96 11.00 14.56
C GLN A 232 3.18 9.49 14.65
N ASP A 233 3.94 8.96 13.71
CA ASP A 233 4.37 7.57 13.69
C ASP A 233 5.89 7.45 13.93
N ILE A 234 6.45 6.27 13.71
CA ILE A 234 7.88 6.01 13.88
C ILE A 234 8.75 6.71 12.82
N PHE A 235 8.19 7.04 11.65
CA PHE A 235 8.88 7.84 10.63
C PHE A 235 8.93 9.30 11.04
N GLY A 236 7.80 9.86 11.49
CA GLY A 236 7.68 11.26 11.82
C GLY A 236 6.25 11.75 11.87
N LEU A 237 6.00 12.98 11.43
CA LEU A 237 4.65 13.51 11.33
C LEU A 237 3.94 12.97 10.09
N VAL A 238 2.65 12.68 10.23
CA VAL A 238 1.76 12.26 9.15
C VAL A 238 0.70 13.33 8.93
N PHE A 239 0.61 13.84 7.70
CA PHE A 239 -0.42 14.77 7.28
C PHE A 239 -1.36 14.08 6.31
N GLU A 240 -2.66 14.16 6.56
CA GLU A 240 -3.71 13.74 5.66
C GLU A 240 -4.35 14.99 5.04
N VAL A 241 -4.22 15.13 3.73
CA VAL A 241 -4.67 16.30 2.98
C VAL A 241 -5.84 15.91 2.09
N PRO A 242 -7.09 16.32 2.41
CA PRO A 242 -8.21 16.12 1.50
C PRO A 242 -7.93 16.79 0.15
N LEU A 243 -8.12 16.04 -0.93
CA LEU A 243 -7.93 16.51 -2.29
C LEU A 243 -9.26 16.99 -2.90
N PHE A 244 -9.17 17.99 -3.75
CA PHE A 244 -10.31 18.33 -4.62
C PHE A 244 -10.57 17.22 -5.63
N ALA A 245 -11.81 17.04 -6.04
CA ALA A 245 -12.15 16.11 -7.10
C ALA A 245 -11.31 16.40 -8.36
N ASN A 246 -10.75 15.34 -8.94
CA ASN A 246 -9.87 15.39 -10.12
C ASN A 246 -8.55 16.19 -9.93
N ALA A 247 -8.07 16.34 -8.71
CA ALA A 247 -6.78 16.96 -8.45
C ALA A 247 -5.66 16.11 -9.06
N THR A 248 -4.86 16.71 -9.95
CA THR A 248 -3.71 16.07 -10.59
C THR A 248 -2.38 16.46 -9.97
N GLN A 249 -2.39 17.50 -9.11
CA GLN A 249 -1.20 18.02 -8.46
C GLN A 249 -1.56 18.63 -7.11
N LEU A 250 -0.76 18.35 -6.09
CA LEU A 250 -0.79 19.01 -4.79
C LEU A 250 0.53 19.78 -4.60
N ASN A 251 0.45 21.09 -4.35
CA ASN A 251 1.59 21.88 -3.96
C ASN A 251 1.60 22.05 -2.44
N TYR A 252 2.78 22.09 -1.84
CA TYR A 252 2.89 22.23 -0.39
C TYR A 252 4.22 22.86 0.06
N ILE A 253 4.20 23.44 1.26
CA ILE A 253 5.36 23.90 2.01
C ILE A 253 5.19 23.45 3.47
N LEU A 254 6.27 22.93 4.04
CA LEU A 254 6.38 22.69 5.47
C LEU A 254 7.04 23.92 6.10
N HIS A 255 6.41 24.51 7.10
CA HIS A 255 6.94 25.71 7.79
C HIS A 255 6.56 25.71 9.28
N ARG A 256 7.24 26.58 10.00
CA ARG A 256 7.04 26.86 11.43
C ARG A 256 7.18 28.34 11.67
#